data_8eeed16c22b50119686edd0e63b7b68b
#
_entry.id   8eeed16c22b50119686edd0e63b7b68b
#
_cell.length_a   1.000
_cell.length_b   1.000
_cell.length_c   1.000
_cell.angle_alpha   90.00
_cell.angle_beta   90.00
_cell.angle_gamma   90.00
#
_symmetry.space_group_name_H-M   'P 1'
#
loop_
_entity.id
_entity.type
_entity.pdbx_description
1 polymer ?
#
loop_
_entity_poly.entity_id
_entity_poly.type
_entity_poly.pdbx_seq_one_letter_code
_entity_poly.pdbx_strand_id
1 'polypeptide(L)'
;MVIILLVIFTLLTFITWINIDKAALRITTGTISLLLLLATAILMAFNFNNHYGMEKVTKTTTHEIYSAGGSKMPAGMLMAQALGSKSDNYVLVYADKEDGKAKPHFTPDQKHIIEAVKKSATYKVADVDKATVTTKTTRWEWRNDFFKLLFAVGGEGHSLAKQTSVVTVPKDTWVVMTPAQAKQVQKQQAAAATDPAAAQAQQAQMQAGVQAKVQAFMQDNPNASAQEVKDYTAKATATLMADAMKTMLK
;
A
#
# COMPACT_ATOMS: atom_id res chain seq x y z
N MET A 1 30.62 -6.40 -12.71
CA MET A 1 31.59 -6.58 -13.85
C MET A 1 31.99 -5.27 -14.53
N VAL A 2 31.06 -4.33 -14.73
CA VAL A 2 31.34 -3.06 -15.45
C VAL A 2 32.52 -2.27 -14.88
N ILE A 3 32.69 -2.20 -13.56
CA ILE A 3 33.83 -1.53 -12.92
C ILE A 3 35.17 -2.22 -13.30
N ILE A 4 35.18 -3.54 -13.36
CA ILE A 4 36.35 -4.29 -13.74
C ILE A 4 36.71 -3.99 -15.21
N LEU A 5 35.72 -3.90 -16.10
CA LEU A 5 35.91 -3.53 -17.49
C LEU A 5 36.46 -2.11 -17.62
N LEU A 6 35.96 -1.15 -16.84
CA LEU A 6 36.52 0.21 -16.79
C LEU A 6 37.98 0.20 -16.39
N VAL A 7 38.35 -0.55 -15.34
CA VAL A 7 39.77 -0.67 -14.93
C VAL A 7 40.64 -1.30 -16.04
N ILE A 8 40.15 -2.39 -16.63
CA ILE A 8 40.89 -3.08 -17.71
C ILE A 8 41.09 -2.13 -18.92
N PHE A 9 40.02 -1.46 -19.38
CA PHE A 9 40.15 -0.56 -20.55
C PHE A 9 40.99 0.69 -20.25
N THR A 10 40.98 1.18 -19.00
CA THR A 10 41.87 2.24 -18.57
C THR A 10 43.33 1.81 -18.64
N LEU A 11 43.65 0.62 -18.09
CA LEU A 11 45.01 0.08 -18.16
C LEU A 11 45.44 -0.21 -19.61
N LEU A 12 44.55 -0.78 -20.42
CA LEU A 12 44.85 -1.00 -21.87
C LEU A 12 45.11 0.30 -22.60
N THR A 13 44.30 1.33 -22.36
CA THR A 13 44.53 2.66 -22.97
C THR A 13 45.91 3.19 -22.58
N PHE A 14 46.24 3.12 -21.28
CA PHE A 14 47.54 3.59 -20.78
C PHE A 14 48.70 2.79 -21.39
N ILE A 15 48.64 1.45 -21.40
CA ILE A 15 49.68 0.59 -21.96
C ILE A 15 49.86 0.82 -23.46
N THR A 16 48.79 0.91 -24.23
CA THR A 16 48.84 1.08 -25.68
C THR A 16 49.45 2.41 -26.10
N TRP A 17 49.21 3.48 -25.35
CA TRP A 17 49.77 4.80 -25.64
C TRP A 17 51.25 4.95 -25.24
N ILE A 18 51.71 4.23 -24.23
CA ILE A 18 53.08 4.38 -23.67
C ILE A 18 54.04 3.33 -24.22
N ASN A 19 53.63 2.05 -24.33
CA ASN A 19 54.55 0.95 -24.60
C ASN A 19 54.60 0.54 -26.06
N ILE A 20 53.81 1.13 -26.97
CA ILE A 20 53.84 0.76 -28.40
C ILE A 20 54.66 1.77 -29.17
N ASP A 21 55.84 1.37 -29.68
CA ASP A 21 56.77 2.23 -30.44
C ASP A 21 56.26 2.58 -31.84
N LYS A 22 55.58 1.62 -32.53
CA LYS A 22 55.05 1.83 -33.88
C LYS A 22 53.87 2.77 -33.90
N ALA A 23 54.04 3.99 -34.41
CA ALA A 23 53.00 5.04 -34.35
C ALA A 23 51.64 4.61 -34.91
N ALA A 24 51.57 3.93 -36.04
CA ALA A 24 50.31 3.46 -36.62
C ALA A 24 49.61 2.47 -35.72
N LEU A 25 50.30 1.50 -35.12
CA LEU A 25 49.74 0.52 -34.22
C LEU A 25 49.31 1.17 -32.91
N ARG A 26 50.09 2.08 -32.34
CA ARG A 26 49.78 2.86 -31.13
C ARG A 26 48.50 3.64 -31.30
N ILE A 27 48.37 4.40 -32.40
CA ILE A 27 47.16 5.20 -32.64
C ILE A 27 45.94 4.31 -32.79
N THR A 28 46.03 3.24 -33.59
CA THR A 28 44.88 2.36 -33.83
C THR A 28 44.41 1.66 -32.54
N THR A 29 45.32 0.97 -31.83
CA THR A 29 44.97 0.23 -30.59
C THR A 29 44.62 1.17 -29.46
N GLY A 30 45.31 2.32 -29.33
CA GLY A 30 45.00 3.33 -28.33
C GLY A 30 43.63 3.97 -28.54
N THR A 31 43.25 4.26 -29.79
CA THR A 31 41.92 4.80 -30.10
C THR A 31 40.81 3.76 -29.81
N ILE A 32 41.04 2.49 -30.21
CA ILE A 32 40.06 1.41 -29.92
C ILE A 32 39.86 1.24 -28.40
N SER A 33 40.95 1.19 -27.63
CA SER A 33 40.85 1.04 -26.18
C SER A 33 40.13 2.23 -25.50
N LEU A 34 40.41 3.46 -25.99
CA LEU A 34 39.74 4.66 -25.52
C LEU A 34 38.24 4.65 -25.85
N LEU A 35 37.86 4.23 -27.06
CA LEU A 35 36.46 4.10 -27.46
C LEU A 35 35.72 3.04 -26.59
N LEU A 36 36.36 1.91 -26.29
CA LEU A 36 35.80 0.89 -25.39
C LEU A 36 35.61 1.42 -23.96
N LEU A 37 36.57 2.19 -23.46
CA LEU A 37 36.49 2.85 -22.17
C LEU A 37 35.31 3.82 -22.13
N LEU A 38 35.17 4.70 -23.13
CA LEU A 38 34.07 5.65 -23.25
C LEU A 38 32.72 4.93 -23.36
N ALA A 39 32.63 3.91 -24.22
CA ALA A 39 31.40 3.12 -24.35
C ALA A 39 31.00 2.47 -23.03
N THR A 40 31.94 1.91 -22.28
CA THR A 40 31.65 1.30 -20.96
C THR A 40 31.21 2.34 -19.95
N ALA A 41 31.82 3.53 -19.92
CA ALA A 41 31.42 4.64 -19.05
C ALA A 41 30.02 5.15 -19.40
N ILE A 42 29.71 5.30 -20.69
CA ILE A 42 28.37 5.69 -21.16
C ILE A 42 27.32 4.64 -20.76
N LEU A 43 27.60 3.36 -20.99
CA LEU A 43 26.64 2.27 -20.58
C LEU A 43 26.41 2.28 -19.07
N MET A 44 27.43 2.52 -18.26
CA MET A 44 27.31 2.65 -16.83
C MET A 44 26.43 3.86 -16.45
N ALA A 45 26.64 5.01 -17.09
CA ALA A 45 25.82 6.20 -16.86
C ALA A 45 24.34 5.96 -17.25
N PHE A 46 24.07 5.28 -18.36
CA PHE A 46 22.71 4.90 -18.76
C PHE A 46 22.06 3.93 -17.77
N ASN A 47 22.82 2.99 -17.22
CA ASN A 47 22.30 2.09 -16.20
C ASN A 47 21.89 2.88 -14.94
N PHE A 48 22.76 3.73 -14.40
CA PHE A 48 22.47 4.52 -13.20
C PHE A 48 21.33 5.52 -13.38
N ASN A 49 21.29 6.25 -14.49
CA ASN A 49 20.30 7.31 -14.69
C ASN A 49 18.97 6.78 -15.24
N ASN A 50 19.00 5.79 -16.13
CA ASN A 50 17.82 5.34 -16.88
C ASN A 50 17.45 3.88 -16.62
N HIS A 51 18.11 3.21 -15.65
CA HIS A 51 17.91 1.80 -15.34
C HIS A 51 18.09 0.90 -16.58
N TYR A 52 19.08 1.25 -17.44
CA TYR A 52 19.38 0.46 -18.63
C TYR A 52 19.73 -0.99 -18.27
N GLY A 53 19.10 -1.95 -18.94
CA GLY A 53 19.23 -3.38 -18.62
C GLY A 53 18.30 -3.88 -17.51
N MET A 54 17.45 -3.02 -16.98
CA MET A 54 16.42 -3.38 -15.99
C MET A 54 15.02 -3.23 -16.59
N GLU A 55 14.05 -3.87 -15.95
CA GLU A 55 12.63 -3.76 -16.26
C GLU A 55 11.80 -3.58 -14.99
N LYS A 56 10.59 -3.04 -15.13
CA LYS A 56 9.66 -2.85 -14.02
C LYS A 56 8.80 -4.10 -13.85
N VAL A 57 8.98 -4.79 -12.75
CA VAL A 57 8.13 -5.93 -12.38
C VAL A 57 7.15 -5.49 -11.30
N THR A 58 5.85 -5.71 -11.54
CA THR A 58 4.79 -5.36 -10.59
C THR A 58 4.20 -6.61 -9.96
N LYS A 59 4.25 -6.68 -8.63
CA LYS A 59 3.57 -7.70 -7.83
C LYS A 59 2.38 -7.07 -7.13
N THR A 60 1.22 -7.73 -7.23
CA THR A 60 0.00 -7.34 -6.51
C THR A 60 -0.26 -8.33 -5.39
N THR A 61 -0.51 -7.82 -4.19
CA THR A 61 -0.93 -8.61 -3.02
C THR A 61 -2.22 -8.03 -2.47
N THR A 62 -3.15 -8.90 -2.08
CA THR A 62 -4.41 -8.49 -1.45
C THR A 62 -4.58 -9.28 -0.17
N HIS A 63 -4.89 -8.58 0.91
CA HIS A 63 -5.14 -9.14 2.23
C HIS A 63 -6.45 -8.59 2.78
N GLU A 64 -7.18 -9.42 3.52
CA GLU A 64 -8.33 -9.00 4.31
C GLU A 64 -7.85 -8.17 5.51
N ILE A 65 -8.62 -7.14 5.86
CA ILE A 65 -8.34 -6.28 7.01
C ILE A 65 -9.55 -6.22 7.92
N TYR A 66 -9.32 -5.83 9.18
CA TYR A 66 -10.33 -5.83 10.22
C TYR A 66 -10.46 -4.45 10.86
N SER A 67 -11.59 -4.23 11.51
CA SER A 67 -12.01 -2.96 12.09
C SER A 67 -10.99 -2.39 13.07
N ALA A 68 -10.75 -1.08 12.98
CA ALA A 68 -10.00 -0.34 13.99
C ALA A 68 -10.75 -0.24 15.33
N GLY A 69 -12.08 -0.43 15.34
CA GLY A 69 -12.91 -0.45 16.55
C GLY A 69 -12.87 -1.77 17.33
N GLY A 70 -12.16 -2.79 16.79
CA GLY A 70 -12.10 -4.14 17.38
C GLY A 70 -13.31 -5.00 17.06
N SER A 71 -13.25 -6.29 17.46
CA SER A 71 -14.26 -7.31 17.16
C SER A 71 -15.60 -7.12 17.91
N LYS A 72 -15.62 -6.32 18.99
CA LYS A 72 -16.83 -6.05 19.76
C LYS A 72 -17.80 -5.07 19.08
N MET A 73 -17.30 -4.33 18.09
CA MET A 73 -18.13 -3.38 17.33
C MET A 73 -18.70 -4.08 16.10
N PRO A 74 -20.04 -4.13 15.94
CA PRO A 74 -20.67 -4.73 14.75
C PRO A 74 -20.28 -4.00 13.46
N ALA A 75 -20.20 -2.65 13.48
CA ALA A 75 -19.77 -1.86 12.33
C ALA A 75 -18.24 -1.81 12.23
N GLY A 76 -17.72 -1.98 11.01
CA GLY A 76 -16.31 -1.79 10.72
C GLY A 76 -15.90 -0.32 10.78
N MET A 77 -14.70 -0.06 11.26
CA MET A 77 -14.13 1.28 11.35
C MET A 77 -12.75 1.33 10.68
N LEU A 78 -12.57 2.30 9.79
CA LEU A 78 -11.28 2.68 9.23
C LEU A 78 -10.96 4.10 9.67
N MET A 79 -9.83 4.33 10.35
CA MET A 79 -9.37 5.68 10.57
C MET A 79 -8.40 6.09 9.47
N ALA A 80 -8.65 7.24 8.85
CA ALA A 80 -7.86 7.79 7.76
C ALA A 80 -7.36 9.18 8.12
N GLN A 81 -6.03 9.32 8.24
CA GLN A 81 -5.36 10.59 8.47
C GLN A 81 -4.62 11.00 7.20
N ALA A 82 -5.04 12.11 6.59
CA ALA A 82 -4.37 12.64 5.41
C ALA A 82 -2.92 13.08 5.74
N LEU A 83 -2.00 12.77 4.85
CA LEU A 83 -0.61 13.23 4.88
C LEU A 83 -0.49 14.50 4.05
N GLY A 84 -0.56 15.65 4.73
CA GLY A 84 -0.53 16.97 4.07
C GLY A 84 -1.92 17.43 3.58
N SER A 85 -2.00 18.69 3.16
CA SER A 85 -3.27 19.36 2.84
C SER A 85 -3.79 19.15 1.42
N LYS A 86 -2.98 18.57 0.52
CA LYS A 86 -3.29 18.43 -0.91
C LYS A 86 -2.97 17.04 -1.49
N SER A 87 -2.66 16.06 -0.66
CA SER A 87 -2.29 14.73 -1.15
C SER A 87 -3.38 13.70 -0.87
N ASP A 88 -3.70 12.89 -1.88
CA ASP A 88 -4.50 11.67 -1.71
C ASP A 88 -3.68 10.55 -1.07
N ASN A 89 -2.87 10.89 -0.06
CA ASN A 89 -2.04 9.94 0.66
C ASN A 89 -2.40 9.95 2.14
N TYR A 90 -2.62 8.78 2.72
CA TYR A 90 -3.18 8.62 4.06
C TYR A 90 -2.35 7.66 4.90
N VAL A 91 -2.25 7.96 6.19
CA VAL A 91 -2.00 6.95 7.23
C VAL A 91 -3.35 6.33 7.57
N LEU A 92 -3.44 5.00 7.41
CA LEU A 92 -4.67 4.25 7.62
C LEU A 92 -4.52 3.37 8.84
N VAL A 93 -5.50 3.41 9.76
CA VAL A 93 -5.48 2.60 10.98
C VAL A 93 -6.54 1.51 10.88
N TYR A 94 -6.10 0.27 10.96
CA TYR A 94 -6.93 -0.94 10.93
C TYR A 94 -6.18 -2.09 11.61
N ALA A 95 -6.86 -3.23 11.85
CA ALA A 95 -6.22 -4.43 12.37
C ALA A 95 -5.93 -5.43 11.22
N ASP A 96 -4.79 -6.12 11.30
CA ASP A 96 -4.39 -7.15 10.32
C ASP A 96 -5.06 -8.52 10.57
N LYS A 97 -5.65 -8.69 11.76
CA LYS A 97 -6.33 -9.92 12.18
C LYS A 97 -7.62 -9.55 12.90
N GLU A 98 -8.59 -10.45 12.90
CA GLU A 98 -9.92 -10.23 13.48
C GLU A 98 -9.88 -9.75 14.94
N ASP A 99 -9.08 -10.39 15.79
CA ASP A 99 -8.89 -10.01 17.19
C ASP A 99 -7.60 -9.21 17.43
N GLY A 100 -7.00 -8.70 16.35
CA GLY A 100 -5.77 -7.94 16.41
C GLY A 100 -5.98 -6.51 16.92
N LYS A 101 -4.92 -5.95 17.52
CA LYS A 101 -4.92 -4.52 17.84
C LYS A 101 -4.80 -3.70 16.56
N ALA A 102 -5.62 -2.67 16.44
CA ALA A 102 -5.50 -1.69 15.37
C ALA A 102 -4.17 -0.95 15.49
N LYS A 103 -3.50 -0.78 14.36
CA LYS A 103 -2.22 -0.05 14.27
C LYS A 103 -2.19 0.84 13.03
N PRO A 104 -1.39 1.90 13.04
CA PRO A 104 -1.21 2.74 11.88
C PRO A 104 -0.39 2.02 10.81
N HIS A 105 -0.87 2.08 9.57
CA HIS A 105 -0.23 1.57 8.38
C HIS A 105 0.14 2.71 7.44
N PHE A 106 1.16 2.50 6.62
CA PHE A 106 1.62 3.45 5.60
C PHE A 106 2.16 4.76 6.19
N THR A 107 2.66 4.70 7.43
CA THR A 107 3.37 5.84 8.02
C THR A 107 4.67 6.07 7.24
N PRO A 108 4.96 7.31 6.80
CA PRO A 108 6.21 7.62 6.10
C PRO A 108 7.44 7.30 6.95
N ASP A 109 8.38 6.57 6.37
CA ASP A 109 9.66 6.28 7.02
C ASP A 109 10.60 7.48 6.87
N GLN A 110 10.86 8.19 7.97
CA GLN A 110 11.73 9.34 7.99
C GLN A 110 13.22 9.00 7.79
N LYS A 111 13.60 7.74 8.03
CA LYS A 111 14.98 7.28 7.83
C LYS A 111 15.27 6.92 6.37
N HIS A 112 14.23 6.53 5.61
CA HIS A 112 14.34 6.11 4.21
C HIS A 112 13.45 7.00 3.32
N ILE A 113 13.71 8.30 3.30
CA ILE A 113 12.88 9.29 2.61
C ILE A 113 12.74 8.97 1.11
N ILE A 114 13.82 8.52 0.45
CA ILE A 114 13.81 8.17 -0.98
C ILE A 114 12.83 7.05 -1.29
N GLU A 115 12.68 6.08 -0.39
CA GLU A 115 11.67 5.04 -0.54
C GLU A 115 10.27 5.51 -0.11
N ALA A 116 10.20 6.34 0.93
CA ALA A 116 8.94 6.85 1.44
C ALA A 116 8.16 7.63 0.38
N VAL A 117 8.84 8.47 -0.41
CA VAL A 117 8.20 9.25 -1.50
C VAL A 117 7.70 8.40 -2.66
N LYS A 118 8.18 7.16 -2.80
CA LYS A 118 7.72 6.19 -3.81
C LYS A 118 6.49 5.38 -3.35
N LYS A 119 6.06 5.56 -2.09
CA LYS A 119 4.94 4.83 -1.47
C LYS A 119 3.74 5.75 -1.33
N SER A 120 2.57 5.26 -1.70
CA SER A 120 1.30 5.96 -1.52
C SER A 120 0.24 5.00 -1.00
N ALA A 121 -0.65 5.51 -0.14
CA ALA A 121 -1.77 4.77 0.38
C ALA A 121 -3.04 5.61 0.30
N THR A 122 -4.10 5.03 -0.22
CA THR A 122 -5.41 5.65 -0.30
C THR A 122 -6.48 4.66 0.14
N TYR A 123 -7.70 5.13 0.29
CA TYR A 123 -8.85 4.27 0.56
C TYR A 123 -9.98 4.54 -0.42
N LYS A 124 -10.86 3.57 -0.58
CA LYS A 124 -12.12 3.70 -1.29
C LYS A 124 -13.23 2.97 -0.55
N VAL A 125 -14.42 3.53 -0.62
CA VAL A 125 -15.65 2.90 -0.15
C VAL A 125 -16.34 2.30 -1.38
N ALA A 126 -16.67 1.00 -1.33
CA ALA A 126 -17.23 0.27 -2.46
C ALA A 126 -18.29 -0.73 -2.00
N ASP A 127 -19.07 -1.22 -2.95
CA ASP A 127 -20.02 -2.29 -2.73
C ASP A 127 -19.26 -3.63 -2.78
N VAL A 128 -18.75 -4.03 -1.62
CA VAL A 128 -17.96 -5.25 -1.39
C VAL A 128 -18.37 -5.85 -0.05
N ASP A 129 -18.23 -7.17 0.10
CA ASP A 129 -18.60 -7.85 1.35
C ASP A 129 -17.51 -7.76 2.41
N LYS A 130 -16.25 -7.71 2.02
CA LYS A 130 -15.10 -7.72 2.93
C LYS A 130 -14.19 -6.54 2.71
N ALA A 131 -13.65 -6.03 3.81
CA ALA A 131 -12.63 -5.00 3.75
C ALA A 131 -11.27 -5.63 3.38
N THR A 132 -10.58 -5.02 2.43
CA THR A 132 -9.30 -5.52 1.93
C THR A 132 -8.30 -4.40 1.71
N VAL A 133 -7.03 -4.74 1.79
CA VAL A 133 -5.93 -3.90 1.31
C VAL A 133 -5.27 -4.55 0.11
N THR A 134 -5.24 -3.84 -1.01
CA THR A 134 -4.52 -4.26 -2.21
C THR A 134 -3.28 -3.40 -2.39
N THR A 135 -2.12 -4.03 -2.36
CA THR A 135 -0.83 -3.36 -2.54
C THR A 135 -0.19 -3.80 -3.86
N LYS A 136 0.07 -2.82 -4.73
CA LYS A 136 0.83 -2.98 -5.97
C LYS A 136 2.24 -2.47 -5.73
N THR A 137 3.21 -3.36 -5.74
CA THR A 137 4.63 -3.03 -5.57
C THR A 137 5.34 -3.25 -6.90
N THR A 138 5.86 -2.18 -7.46
CA THR A 138 6.68 -2.18 -8.68
C THR A 138 8.14 -2.02 -8.28
N ARG A 139 8.97 -2.95 -8.71
CA ARG A 139 10.42 -2.93 -8.47
C ARG A 139 11.16 -2.97 -9.77
N TRP A 140 12.38 -2.46 -9.75
CA TRP A 140 13.32 -2.63 -10.85
C TRP A 140 14.01 -3.98 -10.68
N GLU A 141 13.93 -4.82 -11.72
CA GLU A 141 14.60 -6.12 -11.76
C GLU A 141 15.48 -6.21 -13.01
N TRP A 142 16.52 -7.01 -12.96
CA TRP A 142 17.39 -7.21 -14.11
C TRP A 142 16.62 -7.96 -15.21
N ARG A 143 16.66 -7.45 -16.43
CA ARG A 143 15.99 -8.07 -17.58
C ARG A 143 16.48 -9.49 -17.86
N ASN A 144 17.79 -9.73 -17.62
CA ASN A 144 18.40 -11.06 -17.72
C ASN A 144 19.71 -11.10 -16.92
N ASP A 145 20.29 -12.32 -16.82
CA ASP A 145 21.53 -12.56 -16.06
C ASP A 145 22.75 -11.84 -16.64
N PHE A 146 22.78 -11.55 -17.95
CA PHE A 146 23.87 -10.79 -18.56
C PHE A 146 23.93 -9.36 -18.00
N PHE A 147 22.81 -8.64 -17.97
CA PHE A 147 22.76 -7.29 -17.39
C PHE A 147 23.02 -7.31 -15.88
N LYS A 148 22.49 -8.31 -15.18
CA LYS A 148 22.79 -8.52 -13.76
C LYS A 148 24.29 -8.72 -13.54
N LEU A 149 24.96 -9.58 -14.30
CA LEU A 149 26.41 -9.81 -14.21
C LEU A 149 27.19 -8.53 -14.51
N LEU A 150 26.75 -7.77 -15.51
CA LEU A 150 27.45 -6.57 -15.95
C LEU A 150 27.32 -5.42 -14.92
N PHE A 151 26.13 -5.14 -14.41
CA PHE A 151 25.80 -3.93 -13.68
C PHE A 151 25.49 -4.13 -12.18
N ALA A 152 25.27 -5.34 -11.66
CA ALA A 152 24.92 -5.57 -10.26
C ALA A 152 26.09 -5.28 -9.29
N VAL A 153 26.55 -4.04 -9.27
CA VAL A 153 27.67 -3.59 -8.43
C VAL A 153 27.17 -2.78 -7.24
N GLY A 154 26.06 -2.05 -7.40
CA GLY A 154 25.51 -1.12 -6.40
C GLY A 154 24.31 -1.66 -5.59
N GLY A 155 23.94 -2.94 -5.73
CA GLY A 155 22.76 -3.48 -5.04
C GLY A 155 21.42 -3.00 -5.60
N GLU A 156 21.39 -2.45 -6.81
CA GLU A 156 20.20 -1.84 -7.43
C GLU A 156 19.12 -2.85 -7.85
N GLY A 157 19.48 -4.13 -7.95
CA GLY A 157 18.51 -5.21 -8.15
C GLY A 157 17.45 -5.20 -7.05
N HIS A 158 16.17 -5.21 -7.44
CA HIS A 158 15.01 -5.12 -6.56
C HIS A 158 14.73 -3.75 -5.91
N SER A 159 15.35 -2.66 -6.40
CA SER A 159 15.06 -1.32 -5.90
C SER A 159 13.58 -0.95 -6.14
N LEU A 160 12.97 -0.28 -5.16
CA LEU A 160 11.57 0.15 -5.25
C LEU A 160 11.41 1.25 -6.30
N ALA A 161 10.59 0.99 -7.32
CA ALA A 161 10.18 2.00 -8.30
C ALA A 161 8.93 2.74 -7.84
N LYS A 162 7.88 2.01 -7.40
CA LYS A 162 6.62 2.56 -6.89
C LYS A 162 5.89 1.53 -6.05
N GLN A 163 5.22 1.99 -4.99
CA GLN A 163 4.27 1.16 -4.23
C GLN A 163 2.99 1.94 -4.02
N THR A 164 1.86 1.33 -4.36
CA THR A 164 0.54 1.92 -4.16
C THR A 164 -0.33 0.93 -3.40
N SER A 165 -0.86 1.35 -2.27
CA SER A 165 -1.78 0.56 -1.45
C SER A 165 -3.15 1.19 -1.47
N VAL A 166 -4.18 0.40 -1.71
CA VAL A 166 -5.59 0.83 -1.71
C VAL A 166 -6.34 -0.02 -0.70
N VAL A 167 -6.84 0.63 0.35
CA VAL A 167 -7.77 0.00 1.29
C VAL A 167 -9.18 0.15 0.74
N THR A 168 -9.87 -0.96 0.53
CA THR A 168 -11.27 -0.99 0.09
C THR A 168 -12.12 -1.45 1.24
N VAL A 169 -13.13 -0.66 1.62
CA VAL A 169 -14.05 -0.99 2.71
C VAL A 169 -15.50 -1.05 2.20
N PRO A 170 -16.32 -1.96 2.76
CA PRO A 170 -17.74 -2.06 2.46
C PRO A 170 -18.47 -0.74 2.77
N LYS A 171 -19.29 -0.29 1.84
CA LYS A 171 -20.00 0.99 1.94
C LYS A 171 -21.08 0.99 3.04
N ASP A 172 -21.75 -0.15 3.26
CA ASP A 172 -22.92 -0.21 4.13
C ASP A 172 -22.56 -0.57 5.59
N THR A 173 -21.50 -1.34 5.79
CA THR A 173 -21.13 -1.87 7.10
C THR A 173 -19.88 -1.23 7.71
N TRP A 174 -19.22 -0.31 6.98
CA TRP A 174 -18.01 0.37 7.43
C TRP A 174 -18.18 1.88 7.48
N VAL A 175 -17.43 2.49 8.39
CA VAL A 175 -17.32 3.95 8.52
C VAL A 175 -15.86 4.34 8.40
N VAL A 176 -15.60 5.32 7.53
CA VAL A 176 -14.28 5.94 7.43
C VAL A 176 -14.33 7.28 8.16
N MET A 177 -13.40 7.51 9.07
CA MET A 177 -13.35 8.73 9.86
C MET A 177 -11.92 9.16 10.15
N THR A 178 -11.73 10.42 10.44
CA THR A 178 -10.44 10.94 10.93
C THR A 178 -10.24 10.58 12.41
N PRO A 179 -9.00 10.57 12.92
CA PRO A 179 -8.75 10.38 14.36
C PRO A 179 -9.46 11.40 15.25
N ALA A 180 -9.67 12.62 14.77
CA ALA A 180 -10.43 13.65 15.50
C ALA A 180 -11.91 13.29 15.61
N GLN A 181 -12.52 12.85 14.49
CA GLN A 181 -13.89 12.39 14.46
C GLN A 181 -14.08 11.13 15.31
N ALA A 182 -13.14 10.18 15.29
CA ALA A 182 -13.19 9.00 16.15
C ALA A 182 -13.23 9.36 17.65
N LYS A 183 -12.42 10.33 18.06
CA LYS A 183 -12.45 10.86 19.45
C LYS A 183 -13.77 11.54 19.77
N GLN A 184 -14.38 12.25 18.83
CA GLN A 184 -15.66 12.92 19.02
C GLN A 184 -16.78 11.88 19.19
N VAL A 185 -16.84 10.87 18.34
CA VAL A 185 -17.79 9.75 18.45
C VAL A 185 -17.64 9.04 19.81
N GLN A 186 -16.39 8.76 20.20
CA GLN A 186 -16.12 8.13 21.50
C GLN A 186 -16.62 8.99 22.68
N LYS A 187 -16.42 10.31 22.64
CA LYS A 187 -16.95 11.23 23.67
C LYS A 187 -18.47 11.24 23.70
N GLN A 188 -19.11 11.29 22.55
CA GLN A 188 -20.58 11.26 22.46
C GLN A 188 -21.15 9.95 22.97
N GLN A 189 -20.53 8.82 22.63
CA GLN A 189 -20.94 7.51 23.17
C GLN A 189 -20.75 7.42 24.70
N ALA A 190 -19.63 7.95 25.21
CA ALA A 190 -19.40 8.00 26.65
C ALA A 190 -20.42 8.90 27.37
N ALA A 191 -20.78 10.05 26.78
CA ALA A 191 -21.81 10.93 27.33
C ALA A 191 -23.20 10.27 27.30
N ALA A 192 -23.58 9.59 26.21
CA ALA A 192 -24.84 8.84 26.13
C ALA A 192 -24.89 7.68 27.13
N ALA A 193 -23.76 7.05 27.45
CA ALA A 193 -23.70 5.99 28.45
C ALA A 193 -23.91 6.47 29.90
N THR A 194 -23.80 7.77 30.15
CA THR A 194 -24.09 8.37 31.49
C THR A 194 -25.57 8.60 31.75
N ASP A 195 -26.41 8.54 30.71
CA ASP A 195 -27.89 8.57 30.83
C ASP A 195 -28.46 7.18 30.52
N PRO A 196 -28.81 6.38 31.53
CA PRO A 196 -29.32 5.03 31.35
C PRO A 196 -30.63 4.98 30.54
N ALA A 197 -31.48 6.00 30.63
CA ALA A 197 -32.75 6.05 29.90
C ALA A 197 -32.50 6.30 28.40
N ALA A 198 -31.61 7.23 28.07
CA ALA A 198 -31.20 7.50 26.67
C ALA A 198 -30.49 6.29 26.05
N ALA A 199 -29.59 5.63 26.80
CA ALA A 199 -28.90 4.42 26.35
C ALA A 199 -29.88 3.27 26.04
N GLN A 200 -30.86 3.03 26.93
CA GLN A 200 -31.90 2.01 26.72
C GLN A 200 -32.79 2.34 25.50
N ALA A 201 -33.20 3.60 25.34
CA ALA A 201 -34.01 4.03 24.20
C ALA A 201 -33.24 3.81 22.87
N GLN A 202 -31.99 4.16 22.81
CA GLN A 202 -31.15 3.96 21.62
C GLN A 202 -30.94 2.47 21.31
N GLN A 203 -30.74 1.65 22.34
CA GLN A 203 -30.62 0.20 22.18
C GLN A 203 -31.92 -0.44 21.70
N ALA A 204 -33.06 -0.04 22.25
CA ALA A 204 -34.37 -0.51 21.83
C ALA A 204 -34.68 -0.12 20.39
N GLN A 205 -34.38 1.11 19.99
CA GLN A 205 -34.53 1.59 18.60
C GLN A 205 -33.66 0.79 17.62
N MET A 206 -32.42 0.50 17.98
CA MET A 206 -31.52 -0.32 17.15
C MET A 206 -32.05 -1.75 17.02
N GLN A 207 -32.46 -2.38 18.12
CA GLN A 207 -33.06 -3.72 18.10
C GLN A 207 -34.33 -3.78 17.25
N ALA A 208 -35.23 -2.82 17.38
CA ALA A 208 -36.44 -2.74 16.57
C ALA A 208 -36.09 -2.58 15.07
N GLY A 209 -35.11 -1.75 14.74
CA GLY A 209 -34.62 -1.58 13.36
C GLY A 209 -34.02 -2.87 12.78
N VAL A 210 -33.25 -3.61 13.56
CA VAL A 210 -32.71 -4.91 13.15
C VAL A 210 -33.81 -5.92 12.92
N GLN A 211 -34.76 -6.03 13.88
CA GLN A 211 -35.89 -6.94 13.77
C GLN A 211 -36.76 -6.66 12.54
N ALA A 212 -37.04 -5.40 12.23
CA ALA A 212 -37.82 -5.03 11.06
C ALA A 212 -37.09 -5.46 9.75
N LYS A 213 -35.78 -5.25 9.66
CA LYS A 213 -34.98 -5.69 8.50
C LYS A 213 -34.94 -7.22 8.37
N VAL A 214 -34.79 -7.94 9.47
CA VAL A 214 -34.77 -9.42 9.48
C VAL A 214 -36.14 -9.98 9.11
N GLN A 215 -37.22 -9.41 9.60
CA GLN A 215 -38.57 -9.81 9.21
C GLN A 215 -38.82 -9.61 7.71
N ALA A 216 -38.45 -8.46 7.17
CA ALA A 216 -38.54 -8.22 5.71
C ALA A 216 -37.73 -9.25 4.93
N PHE A 217 -36.47 -9.52 5.34
CA PHE A 217 -35.64 -10.53 4.69
C PHE A 217 -36.29 -11.93 4.72
N MET A 218 -36.88 -12.34 5.83
CA MET A 218 -37.57 -13.64 5.96
C MET A 218 -38.84 -13.71 5.10
N GLN A 219 -39.53 -12.57 4.92
CA GLN A 219 -40.72 -12.51 4.04
C GLN A 219 -40.30 -12.67 2.57
N ASP A 220 -39.19 -12.02 2.16
CA ASP A 220 -38.65 -12.10 0.80
C ASP A 220 -37.97 -13.45 0.52
N ASN A 221 -37.50 -14.14 1.58
CA ASN A 221 -36.75 -15.39 1.50
C ASN A 221 -37.36 -16.46 2.47
N PRO A 222 -38.55 -16.99 2.21
CA PRO A 222 -39.25 -17.89 3.14
C PRO A 222 -38.53 -19.21 3.39
N ASN A 223 -37.59 -19.59 2.53
CA ASN A 223 -36.78 -20.81 2.63
C ASN A 223 -35.35 -20.54 3.15
N ALA A 224 -35.07 -19.35 3.67
CA ALA A 224 -33.75 -19.02 4.19
C ALA A 224 -33.39 -19.93 5.38
N SER A 225 -32.19 -20.47 5.35
CA SER A 225 -31.64 -21.28 6.44
C SER A 225 -31.38 -20.42 7.69
N ALA A 226 -31.32 -21.08 8.84
CA ALA A 226 -30.98 -20.40 10.10
C ALA A 226 -29.61 -19.67 10.03
N GLN A 227 -28.67 -20.19 9.25
CA GLN A 227 -27.37 -19.56 9.05
C GLN A 227 -27.49 -18.28 8.23
N GLU A 228 -28.24 -18.28 7.13
CA GLU A 228 -28.48 -17.10 6.29
C GLU A 228 -29.18 -15.99 7.07
N VAL A 229 -30.18 -16.34 7.90
CA VAL A 229 -30.86 -15.39 8.80
C VAL A 229 -29.88 -14.80 9.82
N LYS A 230 -28.99 -15.61 10.38
CA LYS A 230 -27.95 -15.16 11.33
C LYS A 230 -26.98 -14.20 10.65
N ASP A 231 -26.50 -14.53 9.46
CA ASP A 231 -25.54 -13.72 8.70
C ASP A 231 -26.17 -12.39 8.26
N TYR A 232 -27.43 -12.44 7.83
CA TYR A 232 -28.19 -11.23 7.51
C TYR A 232 -28.43 -10.36 8.75
N THR A 233 -28.72 -10.95 9.90
CA THR A 233 -28.90 -10.23 11.17
C THR A 233 -27.61 -9.50 11.56
N ALA A 234 -26.46 -10.16 11.43
CA ALA A 234 -25.16 -9.53 11.70
C ALA A 234 -24.91 -8.36 10.72
N LYS A 235 -25.17 -8.55 9.42
CA LYS A 235 -25.03 -7.50 8.39
C LYS A 235 -25.98 -6.32 8.64
N ALA A 236 -27.24 -6.59 8.99
CA ALA A 236 -28.24 -5.56 9.30
C ALA A 236 -27.84 -4.74 10.54
N THR A 237 -27.32 -5.40 11.58
CA THR A 237 -26.82 -4.74 12.78
C THR A 237 -25.62 -3.84 12.46
N ALA A 238 -24.67 -4.36 11.69
CA ALA A 238 -23.49 -3.59 11.24
C ALA A 238 -23.90 -2.36 10.40
N THR A 239 -24.88 -2.53 9.50
CA THR A 239 -25.39 -1.44 8.65
C THR A 239 -26.04 -0.33 9.47
N LEU A 240 -26.95 -0.67 10.36
CA LEU A 240 -27.63 0.31 11.21
C LEU A 240 -26.65 1.05 12.11
N MET A 241 -25.66 0.36 12.66
CA MET A 241 -24.63 0.98 13.48
C MET A 241 -23.72 1.90 12.64
N ALA A 242 -23.33 1.48 11.43
CA ALA A 242 -22.55 2.31 10.53
C ALA A 242 -23.32 3.59 10.15
N ASP A 243 -24.62 3.49 9.87
CA ASP A 243 -25.46 4.63 9.51
C ASP A 243 -25.64 5.59 10.68
N ALA A 244 -25.83 5.07 11.90
CA ALA A 244 -25.85 5.89 13.11
C ALA A 244 -24.53 6.66 13.30
N MET A 245 -23.39 6.00 13.15
CA MET A 245 -22.07 6.64 13.23
C MET A 245 -21.87 7.69 12.13
N LYS A 246 -22.26 7.40 10.88
CA LYS A 246 -22.19 8.38 9.78
C LYS A 246 -23.03 9.62 10.05
N THR A 247 -24.17 9.45 10.72
CA THR A 247 -25.06 10.56 11.11
C THR A 247 -24.39 11.44 12.17
N MET A 248 -23.65 10.86 13.11
CA MET A 248 -22.90 11.61 14.14
C MET A 248 -21.70 12.39 13.56
N LEU A 249 -21.26 12.06 12.34
CA LEU A 249 -20.14 12.71 11.68
C LEU A 249 -20.52 13.88 10.76
N LYS A 250 -21.81 14.06 10.54
CA LYS A 250 -22.37 15.20 9.79
C LYS A 250 -22.59 16.41 10.67
#